data_5f58fb8883631f22bf0f25a51bbc9d61
#
_entry.id   5f58fb8883631f22bf0f25a51bbc9d61
#
_cell.length_a   1.000
_cell.length_b   1.000
_cell.length_c   1.000
_cell.angle_alpha   90.00
_cell.angle_beta   90.00
_cell.angle_gamma   90.00
#
_symmetry.space_group_name_H-M   'P 1'
#
loop_
_entity.id
_entity.type
_entity.pdbx_description
1 polymer ?
#
loop_
_entity_poly.entity_id
_entity_poly.type
_entity_poly.pdbx_seq_one_letter_code
_entity_poly.pdbx_strand_id
1 'polypeptide(L)'
;MSERISARLDRIAARYAAKPGVSLMSLAVEQPSTGFAWSHGDTGRPYFVASITKLYTVAMVMQLRDEGVLTLDTPAADLLGADTMRGLNTYGGRDHGPAITVRELLTQTSGIPDYFEQKRPDGTTFLGDMLREDAAWTFEDFLDMARAMPSRFAPSTPGRAHYCDTNYQLLGRVVEVATSGGYDRALRARVLEPLGLRDTWLFTPHTLDRYDEVAALLHGRTRLRVPRTIASFPPDGAVVSTSADQLRLLRAFVGGELFPARYLAEMTARWNPVFSRLVPIDYGIGVMRFRLPRWMTPFTPCPEMIGHSGAFGNVLYHVPEHGLHVSGTVNQMLPRSLPHNILAQLVAQFR
;
A
#
# COMPACT_ATOMS: atom_id res chain seq x y z
N MET A 1 -1.30 -12.48 31.68
CA MET A 1 -1.91 -11.46 30.81
C MET A 1 -1.87 -11.90 29.34
N SER A 2 -0.75 -12.39 28.86
CA SER A 2 -0.54 -12.89 27.49
C SER A 2 -1.57 -13.94 27.04
N GLU A 3 -1.77 -15.03 27.79
CA GLU A 3 -2.73 -16.09 27.45
C GLU A 3 -4.18 -15.61 27.30
N ARG A 4 -4.60 -14.66 28.17
CA ARG A 4 -5.95 -14.09 28.08
C ARG A 4 -6.14 -13.24 26.84
N ILE A 5 -5.09 -12.52 26.40
CA ILE A 5 -5.12 -11.75 25.16
C ILE A 5 -5.17 -12.73 23.99
N SER A 6 -4.29 -13.74 23.93
CA SER A 6 -4.28 -14.76 22.88
C SER A 6 -5.65 -15.42 22.71
N ALA A 7 -6.28 -15.88 23.80
CA ALA A 7 -7.60 -16.48 23.74
C ALA A 7 -8.72 -15.55 23.23
N ARG A 8 -8.57 -14.21 23.41
CA ARG A 8 -9.51 -13.24 22.83
C ARG A 8 -9.24 -13.04 21.33
N LEU A 9 -7.97 -12.98 20.93
CA LEU A 9 -7.57 -12.89 19.52
C LEU A 9 -8.04 -14.13 18.75
N ASP A 10 -7.89 -15.34 19.32
CA ASP A 10 -8.37 -16.59 18.73
C ASP A 10 -9.87 -16.57 18.46
N ARG A 11 -10.67 -16.09 19.44
CA ARG A 11 -12.12 -15.97 19.26
C ARG A 11 -12.51 -14.98 18.17
N ILE A 12 -11.78 -13.87 18.07
CA ILE A 12 -11.99 -12.89 17.00
C ILE A 12 -11.67 -13.53 15.66
N ALA A 13 -10.48 -14.14 15.54
CA ALA A 13 -10.04 -14.79 14.31
C ALA A 13 -11.01 -15.90 13.86
N ALA A 14 -11.36 -16.82 14.75
CA ALA A 14 -12.29 -17.91 14.45
C ALA A 14 -13.65 -17.42 13.95
N ARG A 15 -14.19 -16.34 14.56
CA ARG A 15 -15.47 -15.75 14.14
C ARG A 15 -15.41 -15.18 12.71
N TYR A 16 -14.28 -14.59 12.33
CA TYR A 16 -14.13 -14.04 11.00
C TYR A 16 -13.76 -15.09 9.96
N ALA A 17 -12.96 -16.09 10.33
CA ALA A 17 -12.62 -17.22 9.45
C ALA A 17 -13.87 -18.04 9.05
N ALA A 18 -14.86 -18.11 9.93
CA ALA A 18 -16.12 -18.79 9.66
C ALA A 18 -17.07 -18.04 8.70
N LYS A 19 -16.73 -16.80 8.29
CA LYS A 19 -17.60 -16.02 7.41
C LYS A 19 -17.54 -16.55 5.97
N PRO A 20 -18.70 -16.63 5.28
CA PRO A 20 -18.73 -16.95 3.86
C PRO A 20 -17.83 -16.00 3.05
N GLY A 21 -17.05 -16.55 2.12
CA GLY A 21 -16.15 -15.77 1.26
C GLY A 21 -14.76 -15.50 1.84
N VAL A 22 -14.46 -15.92 3.07
CA VAL A 22 -13.08 -15.95 3.61
C VAL A 22 -12.50 -17.34 3.33
N SER A 23 -11.63 -17.45 2.33
CA SER A 23 -10.99 -18.71 1.94
C SER A 23 -9.59 -18.86 2.51
N LEU A 24 -8.95 -17.76 2.81
CA LEU A 24 -7.69 -17.68 3.52
C LEU A 24 -7.80 -16.55 4.55
N MET A 25 -7.38 -16.83 5.76
CA MET A 25 -7.10 -15.79 6.76
C MET A 25 -5.76 -16.11 7.39
N SER A 26 -4.82 -15.16 7.25
CA SER A 26 -3.52 -15.20 7.90
C SER A 26 -3.36 -13.89 8.67
N LEU A 27 -3.18 -13.99 9.97
CA LEU A 27 -3.04 -12.84 10.88
C LEU A 27 -1.83 -13.05 11.77
N ALA A 28 -1.09 -11.97 12.02
CA ALA A 28 0.01 -11.99 12.97
C ALA A 28 0.05 -10.66 13.74
N VAL A 29 0.26 -10.75 15.05
CA VAL A 29 0.36 -9.60 15.96
C VAL A 29 1.58 -9.80 16.83
N GLU A 30 2.40 -8.76 16.95
CA GLU A 30 3.54 -8.77 17.87
C GLU A 30 3.63 -7.47 18.66
N GLN A 31 4.17 -7.56 19.86
CA GLN A 31 4.53 -6.44 20.72
C GLN A 31 5.96 -6.64 21.20
N PRO A 32 6.96 -6.15 20.47
CA PRO A 32 8.38 -6.42 20.75
C PRO A 32 8.80 -6.04 22.17
N SER A 33 8.25 -4.95 22.72
CA SER A 33 8.58 -4.47 24.08
C SER A 33 8.23 -5.46 25.20
N THR A 34 7.26 -6.36 24.98
CA THR A 34 6.82 -7.36 25.96
C THR A 34 7.16 -8.79 25.57
N GLY A 35 7.70 -8.99 24.35
CA GLY A 35 7.92 -10.32 23.78
C GLY A 35 6.62 -11.03 23.37
N PHE A 36 5.47 -10.32 23.36
CA PHE A 36 4.21 -10.92 22.92
C PHE A 36 4.23 -11.17 21.41
N ALA A 37 3.85 -12.39 21.02
CA ALA A 37 3.60 -12.77 19.62
C ALA A 37 2.37 -13.68 19.57
N TRP A 38 1.53 -13.46 18.57
CA TRP A 38 0.35 -14.27 18.28
C TRP A 38 0.13 -14.36 16.79
N SER A 39 -0.36 -15.49 16.33
CA SER A 39 -0.73 -15.69 14.94
C SER A 39 -1.95 -16.58 14.77
N HIS A 40 -2.64 -16.44 13.63
CA HIS A 40 -3.75 -17.29 13.23
C HIS A 40 -3.63 -17.63 11.75
N GLY A 41 -3.90 -18.90 11.41
CA GLY A 41 -3.72 -19.43 10.06
C GLY A 41 -2.25 -19.63 9.70
N ASP A 42 -1.99 -19.89 8.42
CA ASP A 42 -0.64 -20.09 7.91
C ASP A 42 0.01 -18.75 7.58
N THR A 43 0.90 -18.27 8.47
CA THR A 43 1.62 -17.00 8.29
C THR A 43 2.76 -17.07 7.29
N GLY A 44 3.14 -18.26 6.85
CA GLY A 44 4.10 -18.51 5.78
C GLY A 44 3.46 -18.66 4.39
N ARG A 45 2.12 -18.69 4.29
CA ARG A 45 1.44 -18.78 2.99
C ARG A 45 1.59 -17.50 2.20
N PRO A 46 2.16 -17.52 0.98
CA PRO A 46 2.29 -16.34 0.13
C PRO A 46 0.93 -15.82 -0.37
N TYR A 47 0.77 -14.49 -0.40
CA TYR A 47 -0.37 -13.79 -0.97
C TYR A 47 0.05 -12.47 -1.62
N PHE A 48 -0.74 -11.98 -2.58
CA PHE A 48 -0.52 -10.66 -3.14
C PHE A 48 -0.83 -9.59 -2.09
N VAL A 49 0.13 -8.73 -1.78
CA VAL A 49 -0.04 -7.69 -0.75
C VAL A 49 -0.74 -6.44 -1.27
N ALA A 50 -1.01 -6.37 -2.57
CA ALA A 50 -1.63 -5.20 -3.22
C ALA A 50 -0.93 -3.89 -2.83
N SER A 51 -1.68 -2.85 -2.50
CA SER A 51 -1.13 -1.52 -2.20
C SER A 51 -0.17 -1.45 -1.01
N ILE A 52 -0.01 -2.51 -0.21
CA ILE A 52 1.10 -2.56 0.77
C ILE A 52 2.47 -2.54 0.05
N THR A 53 2.51 -2.95 -1.22
CA THR A 53 3.68 -2.75 -2.12
C THR A 53 4.23 -1.33 -2.07
N LYS A 54 3.37 -0.34 -1.89
CA LYS A 54 3.76 1.07 -1.81
C LYS A 54 4.74 1.37 -0.67
N LEU A 55 4.69 0.63 0.44
CA LEU A 55 5.68 0.78 1.52
C LEU A 55 7.09 0.38 1.08
N TYR A 56 7.23 -0.62 0.21
CA TYR A 56 8.52 -1.00 -0.36
C TYR A 56 9.05 0.10 -1.29
N THR A 57 8.20 0.65 -2.15
CA THR A 57 8.54 1.79 -3.02
C THR A 57 8.97 3.00 -2.19
N VAL A 58 8.21 3.32 -1.14
CA VAL A 58 8.53 4.43 -0.21
C VAL A 58 9.88 4.20 0.47
N ALA A 59 10.16 2.99 0.94
CA ALA A 59 11.45 2.68 1.58
C ALA A 59 12.62 2.97 0.64
N MET A 60 12.52 2.55 -0.62
CA MET A 60 13.55 2.83 -1.63
C MET A 60 13.70 4.33 -1.94
N VAL A 61 12.59 5.06 -2.06
CA VAL A 61 12.62 6.53 -2.27
C VAL A 61 13.25 7.25 -1.07
N MET A 62 12.97 6.81 0.16
CA MET A 62 13.57 7.39 1.36
C MET A 62 15.07 7.07 1.49
N GLN A 63 15.51 5.91 1.02
CA GLN A 63 16.95 5.60 0.90
C GLN A 63 17.63 6.51 -0.11
N LEU A 64 17.07 6.68 -1.30
CA LEU A 64 17.59 7.60 -2.32
C LEU A 64 17.67 9.05 -1.82
N ARG A 65 16.69 9.46 -0.99
CA ARG A 65 16.72 10.75 -0.30
C ARG A 65 17.89 10.82 0.70
N ASP A 66 18.11 9.80 1.49
CA ASP A 66 19.19 9.76 2.49
C ASP A 66 20.58 9.74 1.83
N GLU A 67 20.69 9.10 0.68
CA GLU A 67 21.86 9.08 -0.19
C GLU A 67 22.11 10.42 -0.92
N GLY A 68 21.18 11.39 -0.82
CA GLY A 68 21.28 12.69 -1.50
C GLY A 68 21.04 12.63 -3.01
N VAL A 69 20.51 11.53 -3.55
CA VAL A 69 20.19 11.38 -4.98
C VAL A 69 18.98 12.26 -5.36
N LEU A 70 18.04 12.43 -4.43
CA LEU A 70 16.88 13.30 -4.59
C LEU A 70 16.51 13.95 -3.25
N THR A 71 15.68 15.00 -3.33
CA THR A 71 14.94 15.54 -2.19
C THR A 71 13.45 15.33 -2.40
N LEU A 72 12.65 15.49 -1.34
CA LEU A 72 11.20 15.42 -1.51
C LEU A 72 10.66 16.55 -2.40
N ASP A 73 11.37 17.67 -2.49
CA ASP A 73 10.97 18.82 -3.29
C ASP A 73 11.56 18.82 -4.72
N THR A 74 12.31 17.77 -5.07
CA THR A 74 12.78 17.52 -6.44
C THR A 74 11.58 17.32 -7.36
N PRO A 75 11.44 18.09 -8.48
CA PRO A 75 10.45 17.81 -9.50
C PRO A 75 10.66 16.42 -10.10
N ALA A 76 9.60 15.63 -10.23
CA ALA A 76 9.71 14.31 -10.83
C ALA A 76 10.22 14.37 -12.28
N ALA A 77 9.95 15.46 -12.98
CA ALA A 77 10.44 15.72 -14.33
C ALA A 77 11.98 15.78 -14.44
N ASP A 78 12.67 16.18 -13.37
CA ASP A 78 14.15 16.24 -13.36
C ASP A 78 14.77 14.83 -13.42
N LEU A 79 14.02 13.82 -12.96
CA LEU A 79 14.43 12.43 -12.96
C LEU A 79 13.85 11.64 -14.16
N LEU A 80 12.59 11.90 -14.51
CA LEU A 80 11.84 11.13 -15.49
C LEU A 80 11.83 11.76 -16.89
N GLY A 81 12.24 13.03 -17.01
CA GLY A 81 12.09 13.84 -18.20
C GLY A 81 10.73 14.54 -18.26
N ALA A 82 10.75 15.76 -18.82
CA ALA A 82 9.55 16.60 -18.92
C ALA A 82 8.43 15.96 -19.76
N ASP A 83 8.79 15.19 -20.77
CA ASP A 83 7.81 14.54 -21.68
C ASP A 83 7.00 13.45 -20.94
N THR A 84 7.62 12.68 -20.04
CA THR A 84 6.92 11.72 -19.20
C THR A 84 5.85 12.38 -18.34
N MET A 85 6.17 13.55 -17.78
CA MET A 85 5.28 14.26 -16.84
C MET A 85 4.25 15.14 -17.54
N ARG A 86 4.45 15.48 -18.82
CA ARG A 86 3.56 16.37 -19.59
C ARG A 86 2.15 15.81 -19.67
N GLY A 87 1.16 16.68 -19.45
CA GLY A 87 -0.27 16.35 -19.54
C GLY A 87 -0.82 15.49 -18.41
N LEU A 88 0.00 15.03 -17.46
CA LEU A 88 -0.49 14.23 -16.33
C LEU A 88 -1.33 15.03 -15.33
N ASN A 89 -1.13 16.34 -15.26
CA ASN A 89 -2.03 17.22 -14.52
C ASN A 89 -2.28 18.50 -15.32
N THR A 90 -3.39 18.53 -16.06
CA THR A 90 -3.90 19.71 -16.73
C THR A 90 -5.10 20.24 -15.99
N TYR A 91 -4.91 21.31 -15.20
CA TYR A 91 -5.95 21.91 -14.38
C TYR A 91 -5.99 23.43 -14.55
N GLY A 92 -7.19 24.01 -14.68
CA GLY A 92 -7.34 25.44 -14.91
C GLY A 92 -6.69 25.96 -16.18
N GLY A 93 -6.59 25.14 -17.24
CA GLY A 93 -5.97 25.49 -18.53
C GLY A 93 -4.44 25.47 -18.51
N ARG A 94 -3.81 25.01 -17.43
CA ARG A 94 -2.35 24.91 -17.28
C ARG A 94 -1.93 23.46 -17.09
N ASP A 95 -0.83 23.06 -17.74
CA ASP A 95 -0.14 21.80 -17.46
C ASP A 95 0.80 21.99 -16.26
N HIS A 96 0.49 21.30 -15.16
CA HIS A 96 1.28 21.29 -13.94
C HIS A 96 2.21 20.07 -13.86
N GLY A 97 2.06 19.08 -14.75
CA GLY A 97 2.79 17.84 -14.72
C GLY A 97 4.30 18.00 -14.49
N PRO A 98 5.02 18.82 -15.30
CA PRO A 98 6.46 18.97 -15.15
C PRO A 98 6.94 19.56 -13.81
N ALA A 99 6.06 20.26 -13.07
CA ALA A 99 6.40 20.88 -11.78
C ALA A 99 6.05 19.98 -10.57
N ILE A 100 5.40 18.85 -10.78
CA ILE A 100 5.01 17.93 -9.68
C ILE A 100 6.26 17.34 -9.03
N THR A 101 6.32 17.47 -7.71
CA THR A 101 7.45 17.01 -6.89
C THR A 101 7.28 15.58 -6.40
N VAL A 102 8.37 14.95 -6.00
CA VAL A 102 8.38 13.65 -5.33
C VAL A 102 7.49 13.67 -4.06
N ARG A 103 7.48 14.79 -3.32
CA ARG A 103 6.61 15.01 -2.15
C ARG A 103 5.14 14.90 -2.52
N GLU A 104 4.71 15.57 -3.60
CA GLU A 104 3.32 15.57 -4.02
C GLU A 104 2.84 14.19 -4.49
N LEU A 105 3.72 13.41 -5.11
CA LEU A 105 3.46 12.01 -5.43
C LEU A 105 3.27 11.17 -4.15
N LEU A 106 4.23 11.26 -3.20
CA LEU A 106 4.20 10.52 -1.94
C LEU A 106 3.04 10.89 -1.02
N THR A 107 2.60 12.15 -1.04
CA THR A 107 1.52 12.65 -0.17
C THR A 107 0.13 12.56 -0.78
N GLN A 108 0.03 12.05 -2.03
CA GLN A 108 -1.24 11.96 -2.76
C GLN A 108 -1.88 13.33 -3.04
N THR A 109 -1.04 14.38 -3.19
CA THR A 109 -1.46 15.78 -3.43
C THR A 109 -1.10 16.29 -4.82
N SER A 110 -0.66 15.41 -5.72
CA SER A 110 -0.30 15.73 -7.10
C SER A 110 -1.49 16.16 -7.97
N GLY A 111 -2.71 15.73 -7.64
CA GLY A 111 -3.91 15.94 -8.43
C GLY A 111 -3.94 15.19 -9.78
N ILE A 112 -2.96 14.33 -10.04
CA ILE A 112 -2.93 13.42 -11.20
C ILE A 112 -4.15 12.48 -11.14
N PRO A 113 -4.81 12.19 -12.28
CA PRO A 113 -5.85 11.19 -12.34
C PRO A 113 -5.35 9.79 -11.95
N ASP A 114 -6.16 9.07 -11.20
CA ASP A 114 -5.87 7.69 -10.83
C ASP A 114 -6.25 6.72 -11.94
N TYR A 115 -5.28 6.02 -12.51
CA TYR A 115 -5.54 5.05 -13.57
C TYR A 115 -6.41 3.88 -13.09
N PHE A 116 -6.36 3.53 -11.79
CA PHE A 116 -6.90 2.27 -11.28
C PHE A 116 -8.40 2.33 -10.98
N GLU A 117 -8.85 3.30 -10.18
CA GLU A 117 -10.25 3.40 -9.74
C GLU A 117 -10.98 4.64 -10.27
N GLN A 118 -10.29 5.64 -10.84
CA GLN A 118 -11.00 6.78 -11.41
C GLN A 118 -11.75 6.36 -12.67
N LYS A 119 -13.02 6.77 -12.75
CA LYS A 119 -13.83 6.52 -13.93
C LYS A 119 -13.29 7.29 -15.13
N ARG A 120 -13.13 6.60 -16.23
CA ARG A 120 -12.84 7.16 -17.54
C ARG A 120 -14.07 7.90 -18.09
N PRO A 121 -13.95 8.67 -19.17
CA PRO A 121 -15.09 9.36 -19.81
C PRO A 121 -16.25 8.43 -20.20
N ASP A 122 -15.96 7.18 -20.55
CA ASP A 122 -16.93 6.14 -20.89
C ASP A 122 -17.57 5.46 -19.65
N GLY A 123 -17.19 5.87 -18.44
CA GLY A 123 -17.68 5.33 -17.17
C GLY A 123 -16.98 4.06 -16.69
N THR A 124 -16.05 3.50 -17.46
CA THR A 124 -15.27 2.31 -17.09
C THR A 124 -14.12 2.66 -16.13
N THR A 125 -13.51 1.64 -15.51
CA THR A 125 -12.32 1.75 -14.66
C THR A 125 -11.35 0.63 -14.99
N PHE A 126 -10.06 0.82 -14.73
CA PHE A 126 -9.08 -0.26 -14.87
C PHE A 126 -9.40 -1.45 -13.96
N LEU A 127 -9.86 -1.21 -12.71
CA LEU A 127 -10.34 -2.27 -11.85
C LEU A 127 -11.48 -3.07 -12.51
N GLY A 128 -12.40 -2.41 -13.19
CA GLY A 128 -13.47 -3.08 -13.94
C GLY A 128 -12.93 -3.92 -15.09
N ASP A 129 -11.89 -3.47 -15.77
CA ASP A 129 -11.23 -4.23 -16.84
C ASP A 129 -10.53 -5.47 -16.28
N MET A 130 -9.75 -5.32 -15.20
CA MET A 130 -9.10 -6.42 -14.49
C MET A 130 -10.09 -7.51 -14.04
N LEU A 131 -11.30 -7.13 -13.64
CA LEU A 131 -12.35 -8.07 -13.23
C LEU A 131 -12.97 -8.84 -14.41
N ARG A 132 -12.83 -8.33 -15.64
CA ARG A 132 -13.40 -8.92 -16.87
C ARG A 132 -12.39 -9.76 -17.62
N GLU A 133 -11.13 -9.32 -17.67
CA GLU A 133 -10.10 -9.91 -18.52
C GLU A 133 -8.71 -9.79 -17.89
N ASP A 134 -7.89 -10.83 -18.09
CA ASP A 134 -6.48 -10.82 -17.72
C ASP A 134 -5.63 -10.34 -18.89
N ALA A 135 -5.30 -9.05 -18.89
CA ALA A 135 -4.49 -8.41 -19.92
C ALA A 135 -3.15 -7.89 -19.35
N ALA A 136 -2.15 -7.78 -20.22
CA ALA A 136 -0.88 -7.14 -19.89
C ALA A 136 -0.92 -5.66 -20.28
N TRP A 137 -0.32 -4.81 -19.45
CA TRP A 137 -0.28 -3.36 -19.59
C TRP A 137 1.14 -2.85 -19.38
N THR A 138 1.49 -1.77 -20.04
CA THR A 138 2.79 -1.10 -19.89
C THR A 138 2.69 0.12 -18.97
N PHE A 139 3.83 0.65 -18.56
CA PHE A 139 3.90 1.93 -17.84
C PHE A 139 3.24 3.06 -18.65
N GLU A 140 3.51 3.11 -19.95
CA GLU A 140 2.96 4.11 -20.87
C GLU A 140 1.43 4.00 -20.96
N ASP A 141 0.88 2.78 -21.02
CA ASP A 141 -0.58 2.58 -21.02
C ASP A 141 -1.24 3.20 -19.79
N PHE A 142 -0.63 3.06 -18.60
CA PHE A 142 -1.15 3.68 -17.37
C PHE A 142 -1.08 5.20 -17.40
N LEU A 143 -0.01 5.77 -17.96
CA LEU A 143 0.11 7.22 -18.10
C LEU A 143 -0.89 7.76 -19.13
N ASP A 144 -1.12 7.05 -20.21
CA ASP A 144 -2.09 7.45 -21.24
C ASP A 144 -3.53 7.36 -20.72
N MET A 145 -3.85 6.34 -19.93
CA MET A 145 -5.12 6.30 -19.20
C MET A 145 -5.28 7.51 -18.28
N ALA A 146 -4.23 7.88 -17.54
CA ALA A 146 -4.27 9.05 -16.66
C ALA A 146 -4.44 10.35 -17.47
N ARG A 147 -3.69 10.54 -18.57
CA ARG A 147 -3.80 11.72 -19.44
C ARG A 147 -5.19 11.87 -20.08
N ALA A 148 -5.88 10.75 -20.34
CA ALA A 148 -7.22 10.75 -20.92
C ALA A 148 -8.32 11.15 -19.92
N MET A 149 -8.00 11.28 -18.64
CA MET A 149 -8.96 11.60 -17.58
C MET A 149 -8.78 13.04 -17.07
N PRO A 150 -9.85 13.69 -16.56
CA PRO A 150 -9.74 15.03 -15.98
C PRO A 150 -8.92 15.02 -14.69
N SER A 151 -7.95 15.94 -14.61
CA SER A 151 -7.17 16.19 -13.39
C SER A 151 -8.06 16.61 -12.22
N ARG A 152 -7.72 16.20 -11.02
CA ARG A 152 -8.56 16.37 -9.83
C ARG A 152 -8.50 17.78 -9.26
N PHE A 153 -7.32 18.36 -9.24
CA PHE A 153 -7.00 19.70 -8.71
C PHE A 153 -5.55 20.06 -9.10
N ALA A 154 -5.18 21.32 -8.96
CA ALA A 154 -3.78 21.73 -9.12
C ALA A 154 -2.92 21.15 -7.98
N PRO A 155 -1.66 20.74 -8.22
CA PRO A 155 -0.77 20.19 -7.20
C PRO A 155 -0.73 21.05 -5.95
N SER A 156 -0.60 20.42 -4.77
CA SER A 156 -0.53 21.08 -3.46
C SER A 156 -1.70 22.01 -3.12
N THR A 157 -2.85 21.89 -3.79
CA THR A 157 -4.05 22.66 -3.42
C THR A 157 -4.42 22.37 -1.96
N PRO A 158 -4.53 23.41 -1.09
CA PRO A 158 -4.78 23.20 0.33
C PRO A 158 -6.04 22.37 0.61
N GLY A 159 -5.91 21.37 1.47
CA GLY A 159 -7.00 20.47 1.86
C GLY A 159 -7.49 19.51 0.75
N ARG A 160 -6.78 19.43 -0.36
CA ARG A 160 -7.10 18.51 -1.46
C ARG A 160 -6.05 17.41 -1.54
N ALA A 161 -6.52 16.17 -1.52
CA ALA A 161 -5.72 14.98 -1.78
C ALA A 161 -6.62 13.93 -2.43
N HIS A 162 -6.04 13.02 -3.17
CA HIS A 162 -6.75 11.93 -3.82
C HIS A 162 -5.83 10.73 -3.91
N TYR A 163 -6.27 9.57 -3.38
CA TYR A 163 -5.52 8.33 -3.51
C TYR A 163 -5.35 7.99 -4.99
N CYS A 164 -4.10 7.81 -5.41
CA CYS A 164 -3.75 7.73 -6.81
C CYS A 164 -2.62 6.71 -7.02
N ASP A 165 -2.92 5.62 -7.70
CA ASP A 165 -1.96 4.58 -8.05
C ASP A 165 -0.98 5.06 -9.12
N THR A 166 -1.39 5.99 -10.01
CA THR A 166 -0.50 6.62 -11.00
C THR A 166 0.72 7.28 -10.36
N ASN A 167 0.56 7.88 -9.17
CA ASN A 167 1.69 8.45 -8.43
C ASN A 167 2.77 7.41 -8.13
N TYR A 168 2.38 6.19 -7.84
CA TYR A 168 3.32 5.12 -7.49
C TYR A 168 3.94 4.44 -8.71
N GLN A 169 3.26 4.46 -9.85
CA GLN A 169 3.89 4.11 -11.13
C GLN A 169 5.07 5.08 -11.42
N LEU A 170 4.85 6.38 -11.23
CA LEU A 170 5.90 7.39 -11.39
C LEU A 170 7.02 7.23 -10.36
N LEU A 171 6.70 6.98 -9.07
CA LEU A 171 7.70 6.75 -8.02
C LEU A 171 8.52 5.48 -8.28
N GLY A 172 7.90 4.42 -8.80
CA GLY A 172 8.62 3.23 -9.23
C GLY A 172 9.62 3.54 -10.35
N ARG A 173 9.19 4.35 -11.33
CA ARG A 173 10.06 4.78 -12.42
C ARG A 173 11.21 5.69 -11.92
N VAL A 174 10.95 6.55 -10.93
CA VAL A 174 11.99 7.32 -10.24
C VAL A 174 13.05 6.40 -9.62
N VAL A 175 12.62 5.33 -8.94
CA VAL A 175 13.56 4.33 -8.38
C VAL A 175 14.37 3.67 -9.48
N GLU A 176 13.77 3.24 -10.59
CA GLU A 176 14.48 2.60 -11.71
C GLU A 176 15.56 3.51 -12.30
N VAL A 177 15.21 4.77 -12.58
CA VAL A 177 16.14 5.76 -13.14
C VAL A 177 17.27 6.05 -12.16
N ALA A 178 16.93 6.33 -10.90
CA ALA A 178 17.92 6.68 -9.88
C ALA A 178 18.88 5.54 -9.55
N THR A 179 18.46 4.29 -9.72
CA THR A 179 19.32 3.10 -9.48
C THR A 179 19.94 2.53 -10.74
N SER A 180 19.68 3.13 -11.91
CA SER A 180 20.13 2.64 -13.22
C SER A 180 19.82 1.14 -13.44
N GLY A 181 18.65 0.68 -12.95
CA GLY A 181 18.22 -0.71 -13.02
C GLY A 181 16.71 -0.87 -12.97
N GLY A 182 16.24 -2.11 -13.23
CA GLY A 182 14.80 -2.41 -13.11
C GLY A 182 14.34 -2.38 -11.66
N TYR A 183 13.03 -2.14 -11.46
CA TYR A 183 12.40 -2.06 -10.14
C TYR A 183 12.62 -3.31 -9.29
N ASP A 184 12.54 -4.52 -9.88
CA ASP A 184 12.78 -5.78 -9.16
C ASP A 184 14.20 -5.85 -8.58
N ARG A 185 15.20 -5.45 -9.37
CA ARG A 185 16.61 -5.42 -8.91
C ARG A 185 16.80 -4.46 -7.74
N ALA A 186 16.22 -3.26 -7.85
CA ALA A 186 16.26 -2.27 -6.78
C ALA A 186 15.56 -2.77 -5.51
N LEU A 187 14.38 -3.35 -5.64
CA LEU A 187 13.61 -3.93 -4.54
C LEU A 187 14.43 -5.02 -3.82
N ARG A 188 14.99 -5.97 -4.56
CA ARG A 188 15.83 -7.04 -4.00
C ARG A 188 17.00 -6.48 -3.22
N ALA A 189 17.84 -5.67 -3.88
CA ALA A 189 19.08 -5.19 -3.30
C ALA A 189 18.89 -4.24 -2.12
N ARG A 190 17.80 -3.44 -2.14
CA ARG A 190 17.58 -2.38 -1.15
C ARG A 190 16.67 -2.77 -0.01
N VAL A 191 15.79 -3.77 -0.21
CA VAL A 191 14.77 -4.13 0.80
C VAL A 191 14.79 -5.62 1.11
N LEU A 192 14.64 -6.51 0.10
CA LEU A 192 14.40 -7.93 0.39
C LEU A 192 15.63 -8.62 0.97
N GLU A 193 16.78 -8.47 0.33
CA GLU A 193 18.03 -9.11 0.76
C GLU A 193 18.54 -8.56 2.09
N PRO A 194 18.60 -7.21 2.32
CA PRO A 194 19.05 -6.67 3.61
C PRO A 194 18.16 -7.12 4.79
N LEU A 195 16.86 -7.30 4.57
CA LEU A 195 15.93 -7.73 5.62
C LEU A 195 15.77 -9.25 5.71
N GLY A 196 16.34 -10.00 4.78
CA GLY A 196 16.20 -11.45 4.71
C GLY A 196 14.75 -11.91 4.43
N LEU A 197 14.00 -11.16 3.64
CA LEU A 197 12.61 -11.48 3.26
C LEU A 197 12.59 -12.57 2.18
N ARG A 198 12.73 -13.83 2.58
CA ARG A 198 12.94 -14.95 1.67
C ARG A 198 11.67 -15.41 0.96
N ASP A 199 10.51 -15.17 1.59
CA ASP A 199 9.20 -15.54 1.08
C ASP A 199 8.47 -14.33 0.47
N THR A 200 9.24 -13.30 0.08
CA THR A 200 8.76 -12.07 -0.56
C THR A 200 9.45 -11.90 -1.92
N TRP A 201 8.65 -11.61 -2.95
CA TRP A 201 9.16 -11.33 -4.30
C TRP A 201 8.25 -10.39 -5.06
N LEU A 202 8.78 -9.79 -6.12
CA LEU A 202 7.99 -9.03 -7.07
C LEU A 202 7.36 -9.98 -8.09
N PHE A 203 6.07 -9.89 -8.28
CA PHE A 203 5.37 -10.63 -9.32
C PHE A 203 5.45 -9.84 -10.64
N THR A 204 6.08 -10.42 -11.63
CA THR A 204 6.43 -9.81 -12.93
C THR A 204 6.08 -10.75 -14.07
N PRO A 205 6.14 -10.30 -15.34
CA PRO A 205 6.00 -11.20 -16.49
C PRO A 205 6.97 -12.40 -16.48
N HIS A 206 8.10 -12.29 -15.77
CA HIS A 206 9.09 -13.38 -15.64
C HIS A 206 8.77 -14.40 -14.54
N THR A 207 7.74 -14.15 -13.73
CA THR A 207 7.34 -15.01 -12.60
C THR A 207 5.88 -15.46 -12.70
N LEU A 208 5.28 -15.43 -13.91
CA LEU A 208 3.89 -15.85 -14.14
C LEU A 208 3.64 -17.31 -13.78
N ASP A 209 4.64 -18.16 -13.95
CA ASP A 209 4.64 -19.58 -13.58
C ASP A 209 4.46 -19.80 -12.07
N ARG A 210 4.87 -18.84 -11.24
CA ARG A 210 4.71 -18.88 -9.79
C ARG A 210 3.32 -18.44 -9.29
N TYR A 211 2.39 -18.10 -10.18
CA TYR A 211 1.06 -17.62 -9.77
C TYR A 211 0.31 -18.61 -8.88
N ASP A 212 0.44 -19.91 -9.14
CA ASP A 212 -0.27 -20.94 -8.39
C ASP A 212 0.39 -21.26 -7.02
N GLU A 213 1.59 -20.72 -6.74
CA GLU A 213 2.19 -20.73 -5.41
C GLU A 213 1.48 -19.73 -4.46
N VAL A 214 0.83 -18.72 -5.04
CA VAL A 214 0.16 -17.64 -4.30
C VAL A 214 -1.27 -18.04 -3.93
N ALA A 215 -1.73 -17.59 -2.78
CA ALA A 215 -3.10 -17.82 -2.34
C ALA A 215 -4.11 -17.22 -3.33
N ALA A 216 -5.16 -17.99 -3.65
CA ALA A 216 -6.16 -17.62 -4.65
C ALA A 216 -6.95 -16.37 -4.21
N LEU A 217 -6.84 -15.30 -4.99
CA LEU A 217 -7.54 -14.04 -4.76
C LEU A 217 -9.05 -14.19 -5.02
N LEU A 218 -9.88 -13.63 -4.12
CA LEU A 218 -11.34 -13.62 -4.25
C LEU A 218 -11.90 -12.21 -4.43
N HIS A 219 -12.87 -12.09 -5.33
CA HIS A 219 -13.74 -10.92 -5.43
C HIS A 219 -15.20 -11.37 -5.14
N GLY A 220 -15.65 -11.13 -3.92
CA GLY A 220 -16.91 -11.69 -3.44
C GLY A 220 -16.83 -13.24 -3.38
N ARG A 221 -17.58 -13.92 -4.25
CA ARG A 221 -17.57 -15.39 -4.35
C ARG A 221 -16.78 -15.92 -5.54
N THR A 222 -16.26 -15.03 -6.36
CA THR A 222 -15.54 -15.37 -7.59
C THR A 222 -14.04 -15.42 -7.32
N ARG A 223 -13.41 -16.53 -7.69
CA ARG A 223 -11.95 -16.63 -7.74
C ARG A 223 -11.44 -15.84 -8.95
N LEU A 224 -10.60 -14.85 -8.71
CA LEU A 224 -9.93 -14.11 -9.77
C LEU A 224 -8.65 -14.83 -10.19
N ARG A 225 -8.43 -14.87 -11.50
CA ARG A 225 -7.17 -15.33 -12.08
C ARG A 225 -6.71 -14.29 -13.10
N VAL A 226 -5.87 -13.38 -12.64
CA VAL A 226 -5.44 -12.19 -13.39
C VAL A 226 -3.92 -11.99 -13.30
N PRO A 227 -3.10 -13.04 -13.58
CA PRO A 227 -1.66 -12.97 -13.42
C PRO A 227 -0.99 -11.91 -14.30
N ARG A 228 -1.41 -11.77 -15.56
CA ARG A 228 -0.82 -10.79 -16.49
C ARG A 228 -1.10 -9.37 -16.05
N THR A 229 -2.33 -9.13 -15.60
CA THR A 229 -2.73 -7.81 -15.10
C THR A 229 -1.95 -7.44 -13.83
N ILE A 230 -1.84 -8.36 -12.84
CA ILE A 230 -1.08 -8.08 -11.62
C ILE A 230 0.40 -7.85 -11.94
N ALA A 231 0.99 -8.62 -12.84
CA ALA A 231 2.39 -8.44 -13.26
C ALA A 231 2.67 -7.10 -13.94
N SER A 232 1.63 -6.35 -14.32
CA SER A 232 1.75 -5.07 -15.04
C SER A 232 1.94 -3.85 -14.14
N PHE A 233 1.68 -3.95 -12.81
CA PHE A 233 1.79 -2.81 -11.89
C PHE A 233 2.78 -3.04 -10.72
N PRO A 234 4.08 -3.26 -11.02
CA PRO A 234 5.10 -3.62 -10.03
C PRO A 234 5.18 -2.68 -8.82
N PRO A 235 5.22 -1.34 -8.96
CA PRO A 235 5.58 -0.45 -7.84
C PRO A 235 4.41 -0.10 -6.91
N ASP A 236 3.19 -0.45 -7.26
CA ASP A 236 1.99 -0.06 -6.50
C ASP A 236 1.14 -1.22 -6.02
N GLY A 237 1.34 -2.47 -6.56
CA GLY A 237 0.46 -3.56 -6.18
C GLY A 237 0.94 -5.00 -6.37
N ALA A 238 2.10 -5.25 -7.00
CA ALA A 238 2.49 -6.57 -7.46
C ALA A 238 3.44 -7.37 -6.53
N VAL A 239 3.74 -6.90 -5.33
CA VAL A 239 4.54 -7.69 -4.39
C VAL A 239 3.70 -8.85 -3.86
N VAL A 240 4.31 -10.03 -3.84
CA VAL A 240 3.86 -11.22 -3.11
C VAL A 240 4.68 -11.33 -1.83
N SER A 241 4.02 -11.64 -0.72
CA SER A 241 4.70 -11.79 0.57
C SER A 241 3.88 -12.68 1.51
N THR A 242 4.39 -12.90 2.71
CA THR A 242 3.75 -13.63 3.80
C THR A 242 3.47 -12.71 4.99
N SER A 243 2.57 -13.10 5.89
CA SER A 243 2.31 -12.29 7.09
C SER A 243 3.55 -12.17 7.99
N ALA A 244 4.43 -13.18 7.98
CA ALA A 244 5.69 -13.16 8.73
C ALA A 244 6.69 -12.15 8.15
N ASP A 245 6.92 -12.18 6.83
CA ASP A 245 7.82 -11.24 6.16
C ASP A 245 7.29 -9.80 6.24
N GLN A 246 5.96 -9.61 6.15
CA GLN A 246 5.34 -8.31 6.31
C GLN A 246 5.58 -7.71 7.71
N LEU A 247 5.53 -8.49 8.78
CA LEU A 247 5.90 -8.01 10.13
C LEU A 247 7.37 -7.62 10.18
N ARG A 248 8.27 -8.38 9.56
CA ARG A 248 9.70 -8.06 9.48
C ARG A 248 9.94 -6.75 8.73
N LEU A 249 9.24 -6.56 7.60
CA LEU A 249 9.26 -5.29 6.86
C LEU A 249 8.79 -4.13 7.75
N LEU A 250 7.66 -4.28 8.41
CA LEU A 250 7.07 -3.21 9.22
C LEU A 250 7.99 -2.79 10.38
N ARG A 251 8.60 -3.76 11.07
CA ARG A 251 9.60 -3.46 12.11
C ARG A 251 10.77 -2.65 11.56
N ALA A 252 11.31 -3.07 10.43
CA ALA A 252 12.43 -2.39 9.79
C ALA A 252 12.05 -0.97 9.33
N PHE A 253 10.85 -0.83 8.78
CA PHE A 253 10.32 0.45 8.29
C PHE A 253 10.15 1.47 9.42
N VAL A 254 9.53 1.07 10.52
CA VAL A 254 9.30 1.98 11.65
C VAL A 254 10.52 2.10 12.58
N GLY A 255 11.38 1.09 12.62
CA GLY A 255 12.58 1.02 13.47
C GLY A 255 13.81 1.72 12.90
N GLY A 256 13.76 2.17 11.63
CA GLY A 256 14.87 2.90 11.03
C GLY A 256 15.97 2.02 10.42
N GLU A 257 15.70 0.74 10.17
CA GLU A 257 16.66 -0.15 9.49
C GLU A 257 16.73 0.09 7.97
N LEU A 258 15.62 0.55 7.36
CA LEU A 258 15.54 0.82 5.92
C LEU A 258 15.95 2.24 5.55
N PHE A 259 15.69 3.19 6.42
CA PHE A 259 16.05 4.60 6.30
C PHE A 259 16.04 5.24 7.70
N PRO A 260 16.69 6.41 7.91
CA PRO A 260 16.78 7.03 9.23
C PRO A 260 15.42 7.20 9.92
N ALA A 261 15.30 6.75 11.18
CA ALA A 261 14.05 6.78 11.94
C ALA A 261 13.44 8.20 12.06
N ARG A 262 14.26 9.27 12.00
CA ARG A 262 13.80 10.65 11.99
C ARG A 262 12.84 10.97 10.83
N TYR A 263 12.93 10.25 9.71
CA TYR A 263 12.03 10.45 8.57
C TYR A 263 10.59 10.02 8.88
N LEU A 264 10.40 9.01 9.73
CA LEU A 264 9.05 8.60 10.11
C LEU A 264 8.26 9.73 10.79
N ALA A 265 8.93 10.53 11.64
CA ALA A 265 8.31 11.71 12.26
C ALA A 265 7.84 12.73 11.22
N GLU A 266 8.66 13.01 10.18
CA GLU A 266 8.26 13.87 9.06
C GLU A 266 7.12 13.25 8.25
N MET A 267 7.18 11.95 7.97
CA MET A 267 6.18 11.22 7.17
C MET A 267 4.79 11.26 7.81
N THR A 268 4.74 11.34 9.14
CA THR A 268 3.51 11.34 9.94
C THR A 268 3.11 12.71 10.50
N ALA A 269 3.88 13.76 10.20
CA ALA A 269 3.64 15.11 10.74
C ALA A 269 2.36 15.77 10.20
N ARG A 270 1.95 15.41 8.98
CA ARG A 270 0.77 15.93 8.31
C ARG A 270 -0.01 14.81 7.64
N TRP A 271 -1.35 14.87 7.77
CA TRP A 271 -2.26 13.90 7.19
C TRP A 271 -3.21 14.56 6.19
N ASN A 272 -3.38 13.91 5.05
CA ASN A 272 -4.23 14.36 3.96
C ASN A 272 -5.44 13.40 3.83
N PRO A 273 -6.69 13.89 3.81
CA PRO A 273 -7.87 13.05 3.59
C PRO A 273 -7.94 12.64 2.12
N VAL A 274 -7.57 11.40 1.81
CA VAL A 274 -7.51 10.89 0.43
C VAL A 274 -8.79 10.21 -0.03
N PHE A 275 -9.67 9.88 0.90
CA PHE A 275 -10.98 9.27 0.65
C PHE A 275 -12.12 10.18 1.16
N SER A 276 -13.36 9.72 1.01
CA SER A 276 -14.50 10.43 1.59
C SER A 276 -14.37 10.48 3.13
N ARG A 277 -14.98 11.50 3.77
CA ARG A 277 -14.94 11.68 5.24
C ARG A 277 -15.49 10.49 6.05
N LEU A 278 -16.19 9.56 5.41
CA LEU A 278 -16.72 8.34 6.03
C LEU A 278 -15.69 7.22 6.08
N VAL A 279 -14.61 7.31 5.30
CA VAL A 279 -13.51 6.34 5.31
C VAL A 279 -12.43 6.85 6.26
N PRO A 280 -12.17 6.17 7.38
CA PRO A 280 -11.27 6.66 8.42
C PRO A 280 -9.78 6.42 8.08
N ILE A 281 -9.40 6.78 6.85
CA ILE A 281 -8.04 6.61 6.32
C ILE A 281 -7.57 7.95 5.77
N ASP A 282 -6.43 8.40 6.28
CA ASP A 282 -5.68 9.56 5.79
C ASP A 282 -4.32 9.11 5.25
N TYR A 283 -3.63 10.01 4.55
CA TYR A 283 -2.32 9.73 3.93
C TYR A 283 -1.28 10.77 4.36
N GLY A 284 -0.13 10.27 4.85
CA GLY A 284 1.06 11.07 5.13
C GLY A 284 2.03 11.06 3.94
N ILE A 285 3.33 11.12 4.20
CA ILE A 285 4.35 10.94 3.16
C ILE A 285 4.56 9.42 3.00
N GLY A 286 3.86 8.82 2.02
CA GLY A 286 4.01 7.41 1.69
C GLY A 286 3.41 6.39 2.67
N VAL A 287 2.68 6.84 3.68
CA VAL A 287 2.04 5.96 4.67
C VAL A 287 0.58 6.30 4.87
N MET A 288 -0.23 5.29 5.16
CA MET A 288 -1.63 5.45 5.58
C MET A 288 -1.72 5.60 7.10
N ARG A 289 -2.68 6.42 7.54
CA ARG A 289 -3.18 6.43 8.91
C ARG A 289 -4.58 5.84 8.90
N PHE A 290 -4.81 4.83 9.72
CA PHE A 290 -6.16 4.36 10.03
C PHE A 290 -6.52 4.75 11.47
N ARG A 291 -7.62 5.51 11.64
CA ARG A 291 -8.10 5.96 12.95
C ARG A 291 -9.62 6.07 12.95
N LEU A 292 -10.29 5.19 13.71
CA LEU A 292 -11.74 5.29 13.87
C LEU A 292 -12.12 6.58 14.62
N PRO A 293 -13.07 7.35 14.09
CA PRO A 293 -13.52 8.57 14.75
C PRO A 293 -14.23 8.26 16.08
N ARG A 294 -14.18 9.20 17.02
CA ARG A 294 -14.70 9.04 18.38
C ARG A 294 -16.18 8.63 18.43
N TRP A 295 -16.99 9.07 17.49
CA TRP A 295 -18.40 8.71 17.43
C TRP A 295 -18.66 7.24 17.06
N MET A 296 -17.71 6.58 16.39
CA MET A 296 -17.73 5.13 16.12
C MET A 296 -17.19 4.30 17.30
N THR A 297 -16.43 4.93 18.20
CA THR A 297 -15.79 4.28 19.36
C THR A 297 -16.03 5.11 20.62
N PRO A 298 -17.31 5.32 21.04
CA PRO A 298 -17.64 6.27 22.10
C PRO A 298 -17.10 5.85 23.47
N PHE A 299 -17.06 4.56 23.75
CA PHE A 299 -16.65 4.02 25.05
C PHE A 299 -15.12 3.77 25.14
N THR A 300 -14.51 3.43 24.02
CA THR A 300 -13.09 3.12 23.96
C THR A 300 -12.48 3.67 22.68
N PRO A 301 -11.61 4.68 22.78
CA PRO A 301 -10.91 5.19 21.61
C PRO A 301 -10.15 4.07 20.90
N CYS A 302 -10.23 4.06 19.57
CA CYS A 302 -9.34 3.25 18.76
C CYS A 302 -8.02 4.03 18.62
N PRO A 303 -6.87 3.44 18.97
CA PRO A 303 -5.58 4.10 18.80
C PRO A 303 -5.31 4.36 17.32
N GLU A 304 -4.43 5.31 17.06
CA GLU A 304 -3.94 5.58 15.71
C GLU A 304 -3.09 4.40 15.23
N MET A 305 -3.24 4.04 13.96
CA MET A 305 -2.48 2.97 13.31
C MET A 305 -1.84 3.52 12.06
N ILE A 306 -0.53 3.32 11.91
CA ILE A 306 0.29 3.84 10.82
C ILE A 306 0.83 2.66 10.01
N GLY A 307 0.65 2.69 8.69
CA GLY A 307 1.08 1.60 7.83
C GLY A 307 0.44 1.68 6.46
N HIS A 308 -0.09 0.58 5.97
CA HIS A 308 -0.84 0.56 4.71
C HIS A 308 -1.85 -0.59 4.64
N SER A 309 -2.87 -0.41 3.82
CA SER A 309 -3.85 -1.45 3.47
C SER A 309 -3.73 -1.84 2.00
N GLY A 310 -4.12 -3.06 1.68
CA GLY A 310 -4.18 -3.55 0.30
C GLY A 310 -5.60 -3.90 -0.13
N ALA A 311 -5.95 -3.58 -1.38
CA ALA A 311 -7.28 -3.81 -1.94
C ALA A 311 -7.70 -5.29 -1.97
N PHE A 312 -6.75 -6.20 -1.82
CA PHE A 312 -7.00 -7.65 -1.77
C PHE A 312 -7.29 -8.16 -0.34
N GLY A 313 -7.66 -7.25 0.57
CA GLY A 313 -8.05 -7.61 1.93
C GLY A 313 -6.88 -7.66 2.91
N ASN A 314 -5.85 -6.89 2.69
CA ASN A 314 -4.61 -6.90 3.45
C ASN A 314 -4.48 -5.70 4.38
N VAL A 315 -3.84 -5.89 5.51
CA VAL A 315 -3.47 -4.83 6.46
C VAL A 315 -2.04 -5.06 6.99
N LEU A 316 -1.31 -3.96 7.11
CA LEU A 316 0.02 -3.92 7.69
C LEU A 316 0.17 -2.61 8.47
N TYR A 317 0.06 -2.67 9.80
CA TYR A 317 -0.01 -1.48 10.63
C TYR A 317 0.82 -1.59 11.91
N HIS A 318 1.52 -0.51 12.21
CA HIS A 318 2.08 -0.20 13.52
C HIS A 318 1.09 0.61 14.35
N VAL A 319 0.99 0.31 15.64
CA VAL A 319 0.16 1.03 16.61
C VAL A 319 1.11 1.69 17.63
N PRO A 320 1.49 2.97 17.44
CA PRO A 320 2.51 3.61 18.27
C PRO A 320 2.18 3.61 19.76
N GLU A 321 0.92 3.84 20.14
CA GLU A 321 0.45 3.91 21.53
C GLU A 321 0.73 2.61 22.31
N HIS A 322 0.69 1.45 21.63
CA HIS A 322 0.85 0.14 22.25
C HIS A 322 2.15 -0.57 21.82
N GLY A 323 2.92 0.01 20.91
CA GLY A 323 4.11 -0.65 20.34
C GLY A 323 3.77 -1.95 19.60
N LEU A 324 2.54 -2.04 19.03
CA LEU A 324 2.11 -3.23 18.31
C LEU A 324 2.48 -3.15 16.82
N HIS A 325 2.75 -4.32 16.26
CA HIS A 325 2.79 -4.53 14.82
C HIS A 325 1.74 -5.57 14.44
N VAL A 326 0.93 -5.28 13.44
CA VAL A 326 -0.14 -6.15 12.96
C VAL A 326 0.00 -6.34 11.46
N SER A 327 0.07 -7.58 11.04
CA SER A 327 0.03 -8.00 9.64
C SER A 327 -1.12 -8.97 9.42
N GLY A 328 -1.77 -8.90 8.26
CA GLY A 328 -2.73 -9.93 7.93
C GLY A 328 -3.42 -9.74 6.60
N THR A 329 -4.04 -10.84 6.17
CA THR A 329 -4.89 -10.90 5.00
C THR A 329 -6.14 -11.72 5.25
N VAL A 330 -7.22 -11.34 4.61
CA VAL A 330 -8.41 -12.20 4.40
C VAL A 330 -8.50 -12.67 2.94
N ASN A 331 -7.53 -12.25 2.12
CA ASN A 331 -7.40 -12.56 0.70
C ASN A 331 -8.70 -12.39 -0.11
N GLN A 332 -9.45 -11.34 0.23
CA GLN A 332 -10.79 -11.07 -0.26
C GLN A 332 -10.97 -9.57 -0.52
N MET A 333 -11.38 -9.22 -1.72
CA MET A 333 -11.58 -7.81 -2.10
C MET A 333 -12.86 -7.20 -1.51
N LEU A 334 -13.87 -8.02 -1.18
CA LEU A 334 -15.18 -7.54 -0.71
C LEU A 334 -15.66 -8.27 0.57
N PRO A 335 -16.27 -7.55 1.52
CA PRO A 335 -16.35 -6.09 1.58
C PRO A 335 -15.01 -5.45 1.98
N ARG A 336 -14.69 -4.31 1.42
CA ARG A 336 -13.41 -3.59 1.69
C ARG A 336 -13.17 -3.24 3.16
N SER A 337 -14.22 -3.14 3.96
CA SER A 337 -14.12 -2.87 5.41
C SER A 337 -13.70 -4.09 6.24
N LEU A 338 -13.78 -5.29 5.68
CA LEU A 338 -13.56 -6.53 6.44
C LEU A 338 -12.19 -6.58 7.13
N PRO A 339 -11.05 -6.36 6.45
CA PRO A 339 -9.74 -6.42 7.09
C PRO A 339 -9.56 -5.32 8.15
N HIS A 340 -10.11 -4.12 7.94
CA HIS A 340 -10.05 -3.03 8.91
C HIS A 340 -10.88 -3.30 10.16
N ASN A 341 -12.05 -3.96 10.02
CA ASN A 341 -12.87 -4.37 11.14
C ASN A 341 -12.16 -5.43 12.01
N ILE A 342 -11.43 -6.34 11.37
CA ILE A 342 -10.59 -7.33 12.09
C ILE A 342 -9.47 -6.60 12.81
N LEU A 343 -8.70 -5.78 12.11
CA LEU A 343 -7.60 -4.99 12.66
C LEU A 343 -8.03 -4.21 13.92
N ALA A 344 -9.12 -3.43 13.82
CA ALA A 344 -9.62 -2.64 14.94
C ALA A 344 -9.99 -3.50 16.15
N GLN A 345 -10.57 -4.68 15.94
CA GLN A 345 -10.95 -5.59 17.02
C GLN A 345 -9.73 -6.30 17.65
N LEU A 346 -8.71 -6.65 16.86
CA LEU A 346 -7.47 -7.21 17.39
C LEU A 346 -6.76 -6.18 18.27
N VAL A 347 -6.58 -4.96 17.76
CA VAL A 347 -5.88 -3.87 18.48
C VAL A 347 -6.63 -3.49 19.77
N ALA A 348 -7.95 -3.51 19.77
CA ALA A 348 -8.76 -3.22 20.97
C ALA A 348 -8.57 -4.20 22.15
N GLN A 349 -7.85 -5.32 21.96
CA GLN A 349 -7.54 -6.26 23.04
C GLN A 349 -6.30 -5.84 23.86
N PHE A 350 -5.51 -4.91 23.35
CA PHE A 350 -4.33 -4.36 24.01
C PHE A 350 -4.69 -3.03 24.67
N ARG A 351 -4.70 -3.03 26.00
CA ARG A 351 -5.04 -1.87 26.84
C ARG A 351 -4.14 -1.84 28.09
#